data_de24421ac734c047312fa57727a61b6f
#
_entry.id   de24421ac734c047312fa57727a61b6f
#
_cell.length_a   1.000
_cell.length_b   1.000
_cell.length_c   1.000
_cell.angle_alpha   90.00
_cell.angle_beta   90.00
_cell.angle_gamma   90.00
#
_symmetry.space_group_name_H-M   'P 1'
#
loop_
_entity.id
_entity.type
_entity.pdbx_description
1 polymer ?
#
loop_
_entity_poly.entity_id
_entity_poly.type
_entity_poly.pdbx_seq_one_letter_code
_entity_poly.pdbx_strand_id
1 'polypeptide(L)'
;MHKMFIYLCVLSVALTTLVLVGAGPVSSSQKGTGEPPVGSVQVPASGDFFLLKNGKLIEIEEHPGYQKFLRGRAYWTKGASVDCMYIIDGPKASFRIPASKNNLVFISKIKIDPVGIQGGDLFSLATTKDGKMRYMVMTGSNTSPGAGIPRSEYKTNYESKKNPLNTYRIITKGPLPPGEYAFMWGSTQNASLRVFDFGID
;
A
#
# COMPACT_ATOMS: atom_id res chain seq x y z
N MET A 1 -62.70 5.79 2.22
CA MET A 1 -63.04 4.83 1.18
C MET A 1 -61.78 4.09 0.81
N HIS A 2 -61.57 2.92 1.38
CA HIS A 2 -61.67 1.57 0.83
C HIS A 2 -60.70 1.37 -0.34
N LYS A 3 -59.72 0.51 -0.31
CA LYS A 3 -59.85 -0.97 -0.26
C LYS A 3 -58.57 -1.65 0.19
N MET A 4 -58.74 -2.50 1.16
CA MET A 4 -57.85 -3.57 1.62
C MET A 4 -57.85 -4.66 0.56
N PHE A 5 -56.64 -5.13 0.12
CA PHE A 5 -56.49 -6.37 -0.65
C PHE A 5 -55.59 -7.31 0.13
N ILE A 6 -56.25 -8.30 0.68
CA ILE A 6 -55.66 -9.50 1.26
C ILE A 6 -55.34 -10.44 0.09
N TYR A 7 -54.07 -10.86 -0.04
CA TYR A 7 -53.75 -12.04 -0.87
C TYR A 7 -53.12 -13.13 0.00
N LEU A 8 -53.94 -14.12 0.17
CA LEU A 8 -53.65 -15.45 0.70
C LEU A 8 -52.85 -16.21 -0.40
N CYS A 9 -51.67 -16.70 -0.12
CA CYS A 9 -50.99 -17.67 -1.00
C CYS A 9 -50.43 -18.85 -0.20
N VAL A 10 -51.16 -19.86 -0.31
CA VAL A 10 -51.04 -21.30 -0.26
C VAL A 10 -49.62 -21.84 -0.16
N LEU A 11 -49.43 -22.60 0.94
CA LEU A 11 -48.32 -23.55 1.19
C LEU A 11 -48.38 -24.66 0.16
N SER A 12 -47.30 -24.85 -0.59
CA SER A 12 -47.01 -26.08 -1.32
C SER A 12 -45.72 -26.70 -0.78
N VAL A 13 -45.90 -27.74 0.02
CA VAL A 13 -44.83 -28.64 0.45
C VAL A 13 -44.55 -29.62 -0.68
N ALA A 14 -43.42 -29.48 -1.32
CA ALA A 14 -42.88 -30.48 -2.24
C ALA A 14 -41.72 -31.20 -1.54
N LEU A 15 -42.01 -32.44 -1.18
CA LEU A 15 -41.06 -33.41 -0.65
C LEU A 15 -40.27 -33.97 -1.85
N THR A 16 -39.02 -33.57 -2.01
CA THR A 16 -38.12 -34.13 -3.00
C THR A 16 -37.05 -34.98 -2.34
N THR A 17 -37.09 -36.24 -2.63
CA THR A 17 -36.19 -37.32 -2.23
C THR A 17 -34.74 -37.04 -2.63
N LEU A 18 -33.85 -37.11 -1.66
CA LEU A 18 -32.40 -36.98 -1.79
C LEU A 18 -31.83 -38.28 -2.38
N VAL A 19 -31.35 -38.24 -3.61
CA VAL A 19 -30.51 -39.29 -4.17
C VAL A 19 -29.06 -38.91 -3.92
N LEU A 20 -28.42 -39.62 -2.99
CA LEU A 20 -26.98 -39.56 -2.77
C LEU A 20 -26.27 -40.27 -3.93
N VAL A 21 -25.78 -39.48 -4.88
CA VAL A 21 -24.78 -39.96 -5.85
C VAL A 21 -23.41 -39.54 -5.29
N GLY A 22 -22.63 -40.55 -4.92
CA GLY A 22 -21.26 -40.35 -4.44
C GLY A 22 -20.39 -39.75 -5.55
N ALA A 23 -20.05 -38.48 -5.42
CA ALA A 23 -18.98 -37.83 -6.17
C ALA A 23 -17.69 -37.96 -5.35
N GLY A 24 -16.78 -38.79 -5.86
CA GLY A 24 -15.41 -38.86 -5.35
C GLY A 24 -14.69 -37.51 -5.39
N PRO A 25 -13.63 -37.31 -4.59
CA PRO A 25 -12.92 -36.04 -4.56
C PRO A 25 -12.26 -35.80 -5.91
N VAL A 26 -12.81 -34.85 -6.69
CA VAL A 26 -12.10 -34.28 -7.83
C VAL A 26 -10.95 -33.44 -7.25
N SER A 27 -9.76 -34.02 -7.22
CA SER A 27 -8.52 -33.34 -6.96
C SER A 27 -8.26 -32.37 -8.12
N SER A 28 -8.79 -31.17 -8.03
CA SER A 28 -8.37 -30.08 -8.90
C SER A 28 -6.96 -29.67 -8.48
N SER A 29 -5.96 -30.22 -9.17
CA SER A 29 -4.59 -29.76 -9.13
C SER A 29 -4.56 -28.33 -9.68
N GLN A 30 -4.88 -27.37 -8.82
CA GLN A 30 -4.50 -25.98 -9.04
C GLN A 30 -2.97 -25.93 -8.95
N LYS A 31 -2.35 -25.81 -10.13
CA LYS A 31 -0.94 -25.41 -10.27
C LYS A 31 -0.82 -23.95 -9.81
N GLY A 32 -1.06 -23.73 -8.52
CA GLY A 32 -0.85 -22.44 -7.85
C GLY A 32 0.64 -22.23 -7.72
N THR A 33 1.11 -21.10 -8.17
CA THR A 33 2.41 -20.51 -7.83
C THR A 33 2.62 -20.68 -6.33
N GLY A 34 3.61 -21.51 -5.96
CA GLY A 34 3.79 -22.06 -4.61
C GLY A 34 4.26 -21.09 -3.54
N GLU A 35 3.56 -20.01 -3.36
CA GLU A 35 3.79 -19.11 -2.24
C GLU A 35 2.97 -19.60 -1.03
N PRO A 36 3.57 -19.85 0.13
CA PRO A 36 2.87 -20.38 1.29
C PRO A 36 1.75 -19.41 1.72
N PRO A 37 0.61 -19.92 2.21
CA PRO A 37 -0.44 -19.05 2.75
C PRO A 37 0.14 -18.18 3.86
N VAL A 38 -0.11 -16.89 3.81
CA VAL A 38 0.46 -15.86 4.71
C VAL A 38 0.24 -16.14 6.20
N GLY A 39 -0.73 -16.99 6.56
CA GLY A 39 -0.96 -17.41 7.94
C GLY A 39 0.15 -18.29 8.55
N SER A 40 1.12 -18.76 7.75
CA SER A 40 2.23 -19.61 8.22
C SER A 40 3.55 -18.84 8.40
N VAL A 41 3.63 -17.58 7.99
CA VAL A 41 4.86 -16.79 8.12
C VAL A 41 4.86 -16.07 9.47
N GLN A 42 5.76 -16.49 10.34
CA GLN A 42 5.95 -15.83 11.64
C GLN A 42 6.60 -14.46 11.41
N VAL A 43 5.89 -13.38 11.78
CA VAL A 43 6.41 -12.02 11.69
C VAL A 43 7.36 -11.76 12.86
N PRO A 44 8.61 -11.28 12.61
CA PRO A 44 9.57 -11.00 13.67
C PRO A 44 9.04 -9.99 14.69
N ALA A 45 9.49 -10.06 15.93
CA ALA A 45 9.11 -9.10 16.99
C ALA A 45 9.66 -7.70 16.69
N SER A 46 10.90 -7.60 16.18
CA SER A 46 11.53 -6.37 15.69
C SER A 46 11.05 -6.02 14.29
N GLY A 47 11.24 -4.75 13.90
CA GLY A 47 10.89 -4.24 12.59
C GLY A 47 9.38 -4.05 12.38
N ASP A 48 9.01 -3.23 11.41
CA ASP A 48 7.63 -2.87 11.13
C ASP A 48 7.22 -3.13 9.69
N PHE A 49 8.19 -3.22 8.78
CA PHE A 49 7.94 -3.35 7.35
C PHE A 49 8.88 -4.38 6.70
N PHE A 50 8.33 -5.35 5.98
CA PHE A 50 9.09 -6.48 5.45
C PHE A 50 8.72 -6.78 3.99
N LEU A 51 9.69 -7.16 3.18
CA LEU A 51 9.48 -7.83 1.91
C LEU A 51 9.31 -9.34 2.15
N LEU A 52 8.24 -9.93 1.63
CA LEU A 52 8.07 -11.39 1.58
C LEU A 52 8.69 -11.92 0.29
N LYS A 53 9.79 -12.66 0.40
CA LYS A 53 10.49 -13.27 -0.75
C LYS A 53 10.82 -14.73 -0.44
N ASN A 54 10.36 -15.63 -1.29
CA ASN A 54 10.59 -17.08 -1.15
C ASN A 54 10.21 -17.61 0.26
N GLY A 55 9.09 -17.16 0.80
CA GLY A 55 8.60 -17.56 2.13
C GLY A 55 9.38 -16.95 3.31
N LYS A 56 10.35 -16.07 3.07
CA LYS A 56 11.13 -15.37 4.09
C LYS A 56 10.75 -13.90 4.16
N LEU A 57 10.72 -13.35 5.38
CA LEU A 57 10.56 -11.91 5.62
C LEU A 57 11.95 -11.26 5.69
N ILE A 58 12.14 -10.23 4.88
CA ILE A 58 13.36 -9.42 4.84
C ILE A 58 12.93 -8.03 5.27
N GLU A 59 13.49 -7.53 6.36
CA GLU A 59 13.16 -6.22 6.91
C GLU A 59 13.61 -5.10 5.97
N ILE A 60 12.75 -4.10 5.80
CA ILE A 60 13.09 -2.84 5.15
C ILE A 60 13.19 -1.80 6.26
N GLU A 61 14.37 -1.27 6.46
CA GLU A 61 14.66 -0.30 7.51
C GLU A 61 13.96 1.03 7.23
N GLU A 62 13.62 1.73 8.31
CA GLU A 62 13.09 3.08 8.26
C GLU A 62 14.22 4.08 7.98
N HIS A 63 14.01 4.93 6.98
CA HIS A 63 14.94 6.02 6.69
C HIS A 63 14.27 7.37 6.93
N PRO A 64 14.93 8.28 7.65
CA PRO A 64 14.41 9.61 7.83
C PRO A 64 14.45 10.39 6.52
N GLY A 65 13.43 11.18 6.29
CA GLY A 65 13.42 12.16 5.22
C GLY A 65 13.02 13.53 5.78
N TYR A 66 13.12 14.57 4.98
CA TYR A 66 12.76 15.91 5.37
C TYR A 66 12.04 16.66 4.27
N GLN A 67 11.27 17.68 4.67
CA GLN A 67 10.57 18.54 3.74
C GLN A 67 11.38 19.78 3.38
N LYS A 68 11.35 20.12 2.10
CA LYS A 68 11.92 21.37 1.58
C LYS A 68 10.87 22.10 0.75
N PHE A 69 10.55 23.30 1.14
CA PHE A 69 9.62 24.14 0.40
C PHE A 69 10.26 24.69 -0.87
N LEU A 70 9.53 24.58 -1.99
CA LEU A 70 9.91 25.21 -3.23
C LEU A 70 9.39 26.65 -3.21
N ARG A 71 10.31 27.61 -3.07
CA ARG A 71 9.96 29.03 -3.07
C ARG A 71 9.42 29.44 -4.43
N GLY A 72 8.20 29.97 -4.47
CA GLY A 72 7.57 30.53 -5.67
C GLY A 72 6.72 31.76 -5.32
N ARG A 73 6.18 32.44 -6.32
CA ARG A 73 5.28 33.61 -6.12
C ARG A 73 4.09 33.26 -5.22
N ALA A 74 3.54 32.07 -5.35
CA ALA A 74 2.42 31.58 -4.55
C ALA A 74 2.76 31.47 -3.05
N TYR A 75 4.03 31.34 -2.69
CA TYR A 75 4.45 31.24 -1.29
C TYR A 75 4.04 32.48 -0.46
N TRP A 76 3.99 33.64 -1.06
CA TRP A 76 3.66 34.91 -0.39
C TRP A 76 2.16 35.23 -0.36
N THR A 77 1.35 34.48 -1.06
CA THR A 77 -0.10 34.67 -1.10
C THR A 77 -0.75 33.75 -0.07
N LYS A 78 -1.36 34.34 0.97
CA LYS A 78 -2.01 33.57 2.05
C LYS A 78 -3.06 32.61 1.49
N GLY A 79 -2.99 31.32 1.86
CA GLY A 79 -3.91 30.31 1.38
C GLY A 79 -3.57 29.74 -0.02
N ALA A 80 -2.54 30.26 -0.68
CA ALA A 80 -2.11 29.70 -1.98
C ALA A 80 -1.54 28.29 -1.80
N SER A 81 -1.78 27.45 -2.82
CA SER A 81 -1.13 26.15 -2.93
C SER A 81 0.35 26.35 -3.21
N VAL A 82 1.20 25.65 -2.45
CA VAL A 82 2.64 25.65 -2.62
C VAL A 82 3.15 24.24 -2.78
N ASP A 83 4.12 24.08 -3.66
CA ASP A 83 4.81 22.82 -3.80
C ASP A 83 5.91 22.71 -2.74
N CYS A 84 6.02 21.55 -2.17
CA CYS A 84 7.14 21.16 -1.34
C CYS A 84 7.70 19.82 -1.84
N MET A 85 8.97 19.60 -1.57
CA MET A 85 9.61 18.32 -1.83
C MET A 85 9.77 17.57 -0.51
N TYR A 86 9.42 16.29 -0.51
CA TYR A 86 9.90 15.37 0.51
C TYR A 86 11.17 14.72 -0.01
N ILE A 87 12.25 14.85 0.73
CA ILE A 87 13.60 14.45 0.31
C ILE A 87 14.08 13.33 1.20
N ILE A 88 14.68 12.32 0.58
CA ILE A 88 15.40 11.23 1.23
C ILE A 88 16.86 11.33 0.76
N ASP A 89 17.79 11.35 1.69
CA ASP A 89 19.21 11.44 1.38
C ASP A 89 19.72 10.20 0.65
N GLY A 90 20.76 10.40 -0.14
CA GLY A 90 21.38 9.36 -0.94
C GLY A 90 20.76 9.16 -2.32
N PRO A 91 21.57 8.77 -3.29
CA PRO A 91 21.16 8.58 -4.69
C PRO A 91 20.28 7.35 -4.90
N LYS A 92 20.42 6.35 -4.04
CA LYS A 92 19.73 5.06 -4.12
C LYS A 92 19.36 4.56 -2.73
N ALA A 93 18.29 3.80 -2.64
CA ALA A 93 17.94 3.06 -1.43
C ALA A 93 19.02 2.02 -1.12
N SER A 94 19.30 1.80 0.16
CA SER A 94 20.20 0.73 0.62
C SER A 94 19.61 -0.65 0.35
N PHE A 95 18.29 -0.79 0.50
CA PHE A 95 17.57 -2.02 0.23
C PHE A 95 17.25 -2.15 -1.26
N ARG A 96 17.82 -3.17 -1.93
CA ARG A 96 17.66 -3.40 -3.38
C ARG A 96 16.91 -4.69 -3.66
N ILE A 97 15.95 -4.63 -4.57
CA ILE A 97 15.16 -5.76 -5.04
C ILE A 97 15.47 -5.95 -6.53
N PRO A 98 15.94 -7.11 -6.96
CA PRO A 98 16.12 -7.41 -8.38
C PRO A 98 14.81 -7.25 -9.15
N ALA A 99 14.86 -6.69 -10.35
CA ALA A 99 13.70 -6.58 -11.21
C ALA A 99 13.00 -7.95 -11.38
N SER A 100 11.71 -7.96 -11.26
CA SER A 100 10.88 -9.16 -11.35
C SER A 100 9.66 -8.90 -12.21
N LYS A 101 9.21 -9.91 -12.93
CA LYS A 101 7.94 -9.88 -13.65
C LYS A 101 6.72 -10.10 -12.71
N ASN A 102 6.98 -10.47 -11.46
CA ASN A 102 5.95 -10.76 -10.47
C ASN A 102 5.65 -9.53 -9.60
N ASN A 103 4.45 -9.51 -9.05
CA ASN A 103 4.06 -8.55 -8.03
C ASN A 103 4.93 -8.73 -6.78
N LEU A 104 5.28 -7.63 -6.14
CA LEU A 104 5.94 -7.65 -4.85
C LEU A 104 4.91 -7.81 -3.74
N VAL A 105 5.27 -8.57 -2.72
CA VAL A 105 4.44 -8.79 -1.53
C VAL A 105 5.19 -8.27 -0.32
N PHE A 106 4.56 -7.36 0.40
CA PHE A 106 5.09 -6.83 1.65
C PHE A 106 4.19 -7.21 2.81
N ILE A 107 4.77 -7.30 3.99
CA ILE A 107 4.07 -7.46 5.26
C ILE A 107 4.39 -6.26 6.14
N SER A 108 3.36 -5.60 6.65
CA SER A 108 3.48 -4.43 7.52
C SER A 108 2.78 -4.68 8.86
N LYS A 109 3.38 -4.27 9.95
CA LYS A 109 2.71 -4.14 11.26
C LYS A 109 1.94 -2.83 11.37
N ILE A 110 2.26 -1.87 10.53
CA ILE A 110 1.63 -0.56 10.47
C ILE A 110 0.45 -0.63 9.51
N LYS A 111 -0.68 -0.04 9.88
CA LYS A 111 -1.84 0.05 8.98
C LYS A 111 -1.49 0.90 7.76
N ILE A 112 -1.52 0.27 6.59
CA ILE A 112 -1.38 0.93 5.30
C ILE A 112 -2.73 0.90 4.61
N ASP A 113 -3.32 2.07 4.44
CA ASP A 113 -4.65 2.25 3.85
C ASP A 113 -4.54 3.17 2.63
N PRO A 114 -4.80 2.67 1.42
CA PRO A 114 -4.65 3.45 0.20
C PRO A 114 -5.67 4.61 0.08
N VAL A 115 -6.65 4.70 0.97
CA VAL A 115 -7.75 5.67 0.87
C VAL A 115 -7.58 6.88 1.80
N GLY A 116 -6.61 6.87 2.73
CA GLY A 116 -6.51 7.89 3.79
C GLY A 116 -5.25 8.74 3.75
N ILE A 117 -5.40 10.04 4.01
CA ILE A 117 -4.31 11.01 4.21
C ILE A 117 -3.42 10.64 5.42
N GLN A 118 -3.91 9.78 6.30
CA GLN A 118 -3.22 9.29 7.50
C GLN A 118 -2.79 7.81 7.41
N GLY A 119 -3.15 7.13 6.32
CA GLY A 119 -2.71 5.77 6.04
C GLY A 119 -1.52 5.80 5.09
N GLY A 120 -0.55 4.92 5.28
CA GLY A 120 0.63 4.86 4.41
C GLY A 120 0.25 4.63 2.94
N ASP A 121 1.08 5.14 2.04
CA ASP A 121 0.91 4.95 0.60
C ASP A 121 2.28 4.61 -0.03
N LEU A 122 2.26 3.99 -1.21
CA LEU A 122 3.45 3.63 -1.97
C LEU A 122 3.70 4.68 -3.06
N PHE A 123 4.91 5.21 -3.08
CA PHE A 123 5.32 6.23 -4.05
C PHE A 123 6.57 5.82 -4.81
N SER A 124 6.63 6.19 -6.08
CA SER A 124 7.88 6.27 -6.83
C SER A 124 8.62 7.55 -6.46
N LEU A 125 9.94 7.49 -6.45
CA LEU A 125 10.79 8.64 -6.12
C LEU A 125 11.56 9.07 -7.36
N ALA A 126 11.63 10.38 -7.58
CA ALA A 126 12.53 10.96 -8.57
C ALA A 126 13.91 11.19 -7.94
N THR A 127 14.94 11.25 -8.77
CA THR A 127 16.30 11.60 -8.34
C THR A 127 16.58 13.05 -8.69
N THR A 128 17.27 13.78 -7.82
CA THR A 128 17.71 15.15 -8.09
C THR A 128 18.68 15.22 -9.27
N LYS A 129 18.76 16.37 -9.94
CA LYS A 129 19.62 16.55 -11.13
C LYS A 129 21.10 16.25 -10.88
N ASP A 130 21.58 16.49 -9.66
CA ASP A 130 22.93 16.18 -9.23
C ASP A 130 23.11 14.71 -8.80
N GLY A 131 22.04 13.92 -8.83
CA GLY A 131 22.05 12.51 -8.51
C GLY A 131 22.31 12.20 -7.04
N LYS A 132 22.21 13.18 -6.13
CA LYS A 132 22.59 12.98 -4.73
C LYS A 132 21.46 12.58 -3.81
N MET A 133 20.22 12.91 -4.17
CA MET A 133 19.04 12.73 -3.31
C MET A 133 17.87 12.18 -4.11
N ARG A 134 16.95 11.54 -3.43
CA ARG A 134 15.66 11.09 -3.97
C ARG A 134 14.55 11.96 -3.40
N TYR A 135 13.51 12.19 -4.17
CA TYR A 135 12.43 13.06 -3.73
C TYR A 135 11.10 12.71 -4.38
N MET A 136 10.03 13.19 -3.77
CA MET A 136 8.73 13.36 -4.42
C MET A 136 8.21 14.77 -4.19
N VAL A 137 7.39 15.26 -5.13
CA VAL A 137 6.73 16.56 -4.99
C VAL A 137 5.38 16.38 -4.32
N MET A 138 5.11 17.23 -3.35
CA MET A 138 3.84 17.33 -2.65
C MET A 138 3.25 18.72 -2.87
N THR A 139 1.93 18.79 -2.92
CA THR A 139 1.20 20.05 -2.96
C THR A 139 0.61 20.31 -1.59
N GLY A 140 0.89 21.45 -1.01
CA GLY A 140 0.41 21.87 0.30
C GLY A 140 -0.13 23.29 0.30
N SER A 141 -0.44 23.80 1.48
CA SER A 141 -0.83 25.20 1.69
C SER A 141 0.27 25.94 2.42
N ASN A 142 0.52 27.19 2.07
CA ASN A 142 1.47 28.06 2.80
C ASN A 142 1.00 28.44 4.21
N THR A 143 -0.29 28.20 4.53
CA THR A 143 -0.85 28.42 5.89
C THR A 143 -0.70 27.21 6.79
N SER A 144 -0.40 26.05 6.23
CA SER A 144 -0.16 24.79 6.94
C SER A 144 1.12 24.14 6.41
N PRO A 145 2.29 24.70 6.71
CA PRO A 145 3.56 24.12 6.29
C PRO A 145 3.68 22.70 6.83
N GLY A 146 3.97 21.76 5.98
CA GLY A 146 4.07 20.35 6.35
C GLY A 146 2.83 19.50 6.04
N ALA A 147 1.69 20.10 5.67
CA ALA A 147 0.50 19.37 5.23
C ALA A 147 0.48 19.15 3.71
N GLY A 148 1.55 18.60 3.15
CA GLY A 148 1.61 18.31 1.73
C GLY A 148 0.93 16.99 1.39
N ILE A 149 0.16 16.99 0.30
CA ILE A 149 -0.40 15.78 -0.31
C ILE A 149 0.50 15.39 -1.49
N PRO A 150 1.06 14.18 -1.50
CA PRO A 150 1.84 13.72 -2.65
C PRO A 150 1.06 13.81 -3.95
N ARG A 151 1.69 14.29 -5.00
CA ARG A 151 1.08 14.35 -6.32
C ARG A 151 0.79 12.95 -6.85
N SER A 152 -0.34 12.81 -7.55
CA SER A 152 -0.82 11.52 -8.05
C SER A 152 0.15 10.80 -8.97
N GLU A 153 1.00 11.53 -9.68
CA GLU A 153 2.03 10.99 -10.59
C GLU A 153 3.09 10.13 -9.90
N TYR A 154 3.27 10.32 -8.59
CA TYR A 154 4.20 9.50 -7.78
C TYR A 154 3.52 8.27 -7.18
N LYS A 155 2.18 8.22 -7.14
CA LYS A 155 1.46 7.10 -6.55
C LYS A 155 1.65 5.82 -7.34
N THR A 156 1.92 4.75 -6.61
CA THR A 156 2.04 3.40 -7.15
C THR A 156 0.87 2.55 -6.65
N ASN A 157 0.20 1.85 -7.55
CA ASN A 157 -0.98 1.07 -7.22
C ASN A 157 -0.61 -0.23 -6.49
N TYR A 158 -1.34 -0.50 -5.41
CA TYR A 158 -1.23 -1.73 -4.63
C TYR A 158 -2.58 -2.12 -4.02
N GLU A 159 -2.66 -3.32 -3.48
CA GLU A 159 -3.76 -3.79 -2.65
C GLU A 159 -3.24 -4.05 -1.24
N SER A 160 -4.04 -3.70 -0.24
CA SER A 160 -3.73 -3.97 1.16
C SER A 160 -4.86 -4.77 1.79
N LYS A 161 -4.50 -5.85 2.51
CA LYS A 161 -5.44 -6.68 3.23
C LYS A 161 -4.93 -6.95 4.64
N LYS A 162 -5.78 -6.72 5.63
CA LYS A 162 -5.48 -7.04 7.03
C LYS A 162 -5.47 -8.56 7.24
N ASN A 163 -4.43 -9.06 7.89
CA ASN A 163 -4.30 -10.45 8.32
C ASN A 163 -4.83 -10.66 9.74
N PRO A 164 -5.16 -11.90 10.14
CA PRO A 164 -5.62 -12.22 11.50
C PRO A 164 -4.64 -11.81 12.60
N LEU A 165 -3.34 -11.75 12.32
CA LEU A 165 -2.27 -11.39 13.27
C LEU A 165 -2.06 -9.87 13.40
N ASN A 166 -3.06 -9.04 13.08
CA ASN A 166 -2.96 -7.57 13.06
C ASN A 166 -1.84 -7.01 12.17
N THR A 167 -1.41 -7.77 11.18
CA THR A 167 -0.50 -7.31 10.15
C THR A 167 -1.26 -7.02 8.85
N TYR A 168 -0.63 -6.30 7.94
CA TYR A 168 -1.20 -5.96 6.63
C TYR A 168 -0.35 -6.59 5.55
N ARG A 169 -1.00 -7.35 4.68
CA ARG A 169 -0.39 -7.84 3.44
C ARG A 169 -0.64 -6.82 2.35
N ILE A 170 0.43 -6.37 1.72
CA ILE A 170 0.43 -5.37 0.66
C ILE A 170 0.96 -6.05 -0.59
N ILE A 171 0.23 -5.93 -1.70
CA ILE A 171 0.60 -6.54 -2.98
C ILE A 171 0.58 -5.47 -4.05
N THR A 172 1.69 -5.27 -4.77
CA THR A 172 1.72 -4.33 -5.91
C THR A 172 0.80 -4.79 -7.03
N LYS A 173 0.12 -3.86 -7.68
CA LYS A 173 -0.72 -4.15 -8.87
C LYS A 173 0.13 -4.17 -10.12
N GLY A 174 0.90 -5.23 -10.27
CA GLY A 174 1.86 -5.40 -11.33
C GLY A 174 3.31 -5.32 -10.85
N PRO A 175 4.26 -5.70 -11.72
CA PRO A 175 5.68 -5.56 -11.47
C PRO A 175 6.03 -4.06 -11.41
N LEU A 176 6.93 -3.71 -10.49
CA LEU A 176 7.46 -2.37 -10.43
C LEU A 176 8.62 -2.23 -11.43
N PRO A 177 8.62 -1.18 -12.27
CA PRO A 177 9.76 -0.90 -13.14
C PRO A 177 11.04 -0.57 -12.32
N PRO A 178 12.23 -0.66 -12.92
CA PRO A 178 13.46 -0.18 -12.27
C PRO A 178 13.31 1.27 -11.81
N GLY A 179 13.73 1.53 -10.56
CA GLY A 179 13.56 2.85 -9.95
C GLY A 179 13.65 2.82 -8.43
N GLU A 180 13.40 3.97 -7.84
CA GLU A 180 13.41 4.18 -6.39
C GLU A 180 11.97 4.34 -5.90
N TYR A 181 11.66 3.73 -4.75
CA TYR A 181 10.32 3.67 -4.18
C TYR A 181 10.36 3.88 -2.68
N ALA A 182 9.25 4.34 -2.12
CA ALA A 182 9.08 4.41 -0.68
C ALA A 182 7.62 4.14 -0.26
N PHE A 183 7.44 3.36 0.79
CA PHE A 183 6.24 3.43 1.61
C PHE A 183 6.39 4.55 2.62
N MET A 184 5.40 5.42 2.67
CA MET A 184 5.38 6.55 3.60
C MET A 184 4.13 6.45 4.46
N TRP A 185 4.31 6.50 5.77
CA TRP A 185 3.23 6.41 6.73
C TRP A 185 3.32 7.52 7.77
N GLY A 186 2.17 8.10 8.12
CA GLY A 186 2.09 9.13 9.14
C GLY A 186 1.66 10.48 8.57
N SER A 187 1.90 11.53 9.34
CA SER A 187 1.52 12.89 8.99
C SER A 187 2.75 13.76 8.81
N THR A 188 2.80 14.45 7.69
CA THR A 188 3.81 15.47 7.44
C THR A 188 3.64 16.69 8.36
N GLN A 189 2.44 16.89 8.95
CA GLN A 189 2.17 18.01 9.84
C GLN A 189 2.87 17.90 11.18
N ASN A 190 3.06 16.67 11.69
CA ASN A 190 3.56 16.42 13.03
C ASN A 190 4.99 15.88 13.05
N ALA A 191 5.73 16.01 11.96
CA ALA A 191 7.07 15.42 11.77
C ALA A 191 7.13 13.91 12.12
N SER A 192 5.99 13.21 12.05
CA SER A 192 5.87 11.79 12.38
C SER A 192 5.79 10.90 11.13
N LEU A 193 6.35 11.38 10.01
CA LEU A 193 6.35 10.62 8.78
C LEU A 193 7.44 9.54 8.83
N ARG A 194 7.03 8.30 8.76
CA ARG A 194 7.91 7.13 8.67
C ARG A 194 8.05 6.72 7.21
N VAL A 195 9.26 6.44 6.79
CA VAL A 195 9.60 6.13 5.40
C VAL A 195 10.37 4.83 5.33
N PHE A 196 9.89 3.90 4.51
CA PHE A 196 10.54 2.62 4.23
C PHE A 196 10.86 2.59 2.74
N ASP A 197 12.10 2.90 2.40
CA ASP A 197 12.50 3.04 1.01
C ASP A 197 13.25 1.81 0.47
N PHE A 198 13.05 1.57 -0.82
CA PHE A 198 13.69 0.48 -1.53
C PHE A 198 13.87 0.82 -3.02
N GLY A 199 14.80 0.15 -3.65
CA GLY A 199 15.02 0.30 -5.09
C GLY A 199 14.77 -1.00 -5.84
N ILE A 200 14.36 -0.86 -7.10
CA ILE A 200 14.27 -1.95 -8.08
C ILE A 200 15.41 -1.78 -9.09
N ASP A 201 16.20 -2.85 -9.28
CA ASP A 201 17.32 -2.86 -10.25
C ASP A 201 16.90 -3.34 -11.63
#